data_9400353c30d9a412da3ad5aa53dceba4
#
_entry.id   9400353c30d9a412da3ad5aa53dceba4
#
_cell.length_a   1.000
_cell.length_b   1.000
_cell.length_c   1.000
_cell.angle_alpha   90.00
_cell.angle_beta   90.00
_cell.angle_gamma   90.00
#
_symmetry.space_group_name_H-M   'P 1'
#
loop_
_entity.id
_entity.type
_entity.pdbx_description
1 polymer ?
#
loop_
_entity_poly.entity_id
_entity_poly.type
_entity_poly.pdbx_seq_one_letter_code
_entity_poly.pdbx_strand_id
1 'polypeptide(L)'
;MKKLTLKIGDHLKSADKKKYFNEEMFSVIAPKYDFITRLFSFSQDASWKRGLIAALPKETAPHCVDLACGTGDIAFLLGEKYPQGTVIGLDLTEDMLELARQRNPHQNIQFVKGDMGNLEIQSETVDIVTGGYALRNAPDLKQTISEIHRVLKSGGVAAFLDFSKSANGFQQKLSYYILKGWTGLWGLILHGNHEVYSYIAESLKAYPDREVIKQLFEQQGFTISLSRLHFLGITETLIVHKK
;
A
#
# COMPACT_ATOMS: atom_id res chain seq x y z
N MET A 1 -3.21 -24.84 5.96
CA MET A 1 -2.71 -23.72 5.12
C MET A 1 -3.59 -23.59 3.89
N LYS A 2 -4.21 -22.43 3.70
CA LYS A 2 -4.93 -22.11 2.45
C LYS A 2 -3.93 -22.22 1.29
N LYS A 3 -4.31 -22.80 0.16
CA LYS A 3 -3.45 -22.91 -1.04
C LYS A 3 -3.97 -21.92 -2.08
N LEU A 4 -3.08 -21.13 -2.66
CA LEU A 4 -3.41 -20.28 -3.79
C LEU A 4 -3.63 -21.18 -5.03
N THR A 5 -4.85 -21.18 -5.55
CA THR A 5 -5.23 -21.96 -6.74
C THR A 5 -5.28 -21.13 -8.02
N LEU A 6 -5.09 -19.82 -7.89
CA LEU A 6 -5.26 -18.84 -8.96
C LEU A 6 -3.95 -18.56 -9.71
N LYS A 7 -4.01 -18.46 -11.04
CA LYS A 7 -2.88 -18.08 -11.89
C LYS A 7 -2.83 -16.56 -12.09
N ILE A 8 -1.66 -15.96 -11.93
CA ILE A 8 -1.44 -14.49 -11.96
C ILE A 8 -1.87 -13.85 -13.28
N GLY A 9 -1.60 -14.49 -14.43
CA GLY A 9 -1.70 -13.87 -15.75
C GLY A 9 -3.10 -13.39 -16.18
N ASP A 10 -4.17 -14.01 -15.67
CA ASP A 10 -5.54 -13.67 -16.07
C ASP A 10 -6.20 -12.66 -15.13
N HIS A 11 -5.67 -12.48 -13.92
CA HIS A 11 -6.28 -11.65 -12.88
C HIS A 11 -5.87 -10.18 -12.94
N LEU A 12 -4.77 -9.84 -13.64
CA LEU A 12 -4.35 -8.45 -13.83
C LEU A 12 -5.10 -7.72 -14.97
N LYS A 13 -6.01 -8.41 -15.67
CA LYS A 13 -6.69 -7.88 -16.87
C LYS A 13 -7.95 -7.05 -16.58
N SER A 14 -8.53 -7.13 -15.39
CA SER A 14 -9.67 -6.32 -14.97
C SER A 14 -9.62 -6.00 -13.49
N ALA A 15 -10.26 -4.87 -13.09
CA ALA A 15 -10.31 -4.41 -11.70
C ALA A 15 -10.90 -5.48 -10.77
N ASP A 16 -12.05 -6.07 -11.14
CA ASP A 16 -12.73 -7.09 -10.31
C ASP A 16 -11.88 -8.34 -10.13
N LYS A 17 -11.23 -8.81 -11.20
CA LYS A 17 -10.34 -9.98 -11.12
C LYS A 17 -9.11 -9.68 -10.26
N LYS A 18 -8.54 -8.48 -10.39
CA LYS A 18 -7.41 -8.05 -9.56
C LYS A 18 -7.82 -7.94 -8.09
N LYS A 19 -8.99 -7.39 -7.79
CA LYS A 19 -9.55 -7.33 -6.44
C LYS A 19 -9.69 -8.71 -5.82
N TYR A 20 -10.38 -9.63 -6.50
CA TYR A 20 -10.56 -11.00 -6.03
C TYR A 20 -9.23 -11.73 -5.81
N PHE A 21 -8.30 -11.60 -6.76
CA PHE A 21 -6.97 -12.20 -6.64
C PHE A 21 -6.20 -11.65 -5.43
N ASN A 22 -6.24 -10.33 -5.21
CA ASN A 22 -5.58 -9.70 -4.07
C ASN A 22 -6.15 -10.24 -2.75
N GLU A 23 -7.48 -10.30 -2.59
CA GLU A 23 -8.12 -10.80 -1.38
C GLU A 23 -7.67 -12.23 -1.08
N GLU A 24 -7.72 -13.15 -2.05
CA GLU A 24 -7.30 -14.53 -1.89
C GLU A 24 -5.80 -14.67 -1.59
N MET A 25 -4.96 -13.94 -2.33
CA MET A 25 -3.51 -13.99 -2.16
C MET A 25 -3.09 -13.47 -0.78
N PHE A 26 -3.59 -12.30 -0.39
CA PHE A 26 -3.26 -11.70 0.91
C PHE A 26 -3.81 -12.52 2.08
N SER A 27 -4.96 -13.20 1.93
CA SER A 27 -5.45 -14.17 2.90
C SER A 27 -4.47 -15.34 3.10
N VAL A 28 -3.87 -15.86 2.01
CA VAL A 28 -2.89 -16.96 2.08
C VAL A 28 -1.59 -16.54 2.76
N ILE A 29 -1.10 -15.33 2.48
CA ILE A 29 0.20 -14.87 2.99
C ILE A 29 0.12 -14.16 4.35
N ALA A 30 -1.07 -13.79 4.82
CA ALA A 30 -1.28 -13.03 6.06
C ALA A 30 -0.47 -13.56 7.26
N PRO A 31 -0.43 -14.87 7.56
CA PRO A 31 0.31 -15.39 8.72
C PRO A 31 1.83 -15.18 8.66
N LYS A 32 2.38 -14.93 7.45
CA LYS A 32 3.83 -14.75 7.23
C LYS A 32 4.16 -13.37 6.67
N TYR A 33 3.16 -12.50 6.53
CA TYR A 33 3.28 -11.22 5.82
C TYR A 33 4.40 -10.34 6.37
N ASP A 34 4.45 -10.12 7.68
CA ASP A 34 5.45 -9.27 8.33
C ASP A 34 6.88 -9.84 8.17
N PHE A 35 7.02 -11.16 8.31
CA PHE A 35 8.31 -11.82 8.09
C PHE A 35 8.80 -11.60 6.66
N ILE A 36 7.91 -11.76 5.69
CA ILE A 36 8.22 -11.63 4.26
C ILE A 36 8.55 -10.19 3.90
N THR A 37 7.78 -9.22 4.41
CA THR A 37 8.03 -7.80 4.17
C THR A 37 9.41 -7.39 4.71
N ARG A 38 9.77 -7.85 5.92
CA ARG A 38 11.12 -7.65 6.48
C ARG A 38 12.20 -8.30 5.63
N LEU A 39 11.98 -9.51 5.18
CA LEU A 39 12.93 -10.25 4.34
C LEU A 39 13.18 -9.55 3.01
N PHE A 40 12.11 -9.12 2.30
CA PHE A 40 12.21 -8.49 0.99
C PHE A 40 12.76 -7.06 1.04
N SER A 41 12.56 -6.36 2.14
CA SER A 41 13.09 -5.02 2.35
C SER A 41 14.47 -5.01 3.03
N PHE A 42 15.07 -6.17 3.30
CA PHE A 42 16.27 -6.29 4.14
C PHE A 42 16.08 -5.58 5.49
N SER A 43 14.89 -5.73 6.09
CA SER A 43 14.47 -5.10 7.35
C SER A 43 14.38 -3.57 7.32
N GLN A 44 14.39 -2.95 6.14
CA GLN A 44 14.36 -1.49 6.00
C GLN A 44 12.96 -0.89 5.98
N ASP A 45 11.93 -1.68 5.67
CA ASP A 45 10.54 -1.22 5.56
C ASP A 45 10.06 -0.50 6.83
N ALA A 46 10.41 -1.00 8.01
CA ALA A 46 10.07 -0.36 9.28
C ALA A 46 10.68 1.05 9.43
N SER A 47 11.91 1.26 8.93
CA SER A 47 12.55 2.57 8.89
C SER A 47 11.87 3.51 7.90
N TRP A 48 11.50 3.00 6.71
CA TRP A 48 10.79 3.78 5.69
C TRP A 48 9.40 4.18 6.16
N LYS A 49 8.63 3.26 6.79
CA LYS A 49 7.31 3.55 7.39
C LYS A 49 7.43 4.63 8.48
N ARG A 50 8.40 4.52 9.39
CA ARG A 50 8.66 5.58 10.38
C ARG A 50 9.03 6.92 9.72
N GLY A 51 9.84 6.90 8.67
CA GLY A 51 10.21 8.08 7.89
C GLY A 51 9.01 8.73 7.20
N LEU A 52 8.08 7.92 6.65
CA LEU A 52 6.81 8.38 6.09
C LEU A 52 5.99 9.13 7.14
N ILE A 53 5.78 8.50 8.30
CA ILE A 53 4.96 9.08 9.38
C ILE A 53 5.64 10.31 10.00
N ALA A 54 6.97 10.32 10.12
CA ALA A 54 7.70 11.48 10.61
C ALA A 54 7.55 12.72 9.71
N ALA A 55 7.36 12.52 8.40
CA ALA A 55 7.19 13.59 7.41
C ALA A 55 5.76 14.17 7.37
N LEU A 56 4.77 13.54 8.02
CA LEU A 56 3.41 14.04 8.09
C LEU A 56 3.32 15.31 8.97
N PRO A 57 2.32 16.18 8.74
CA PRO A 57 2.16 17.44 9.48
C PRO A 57 1.99 17.20 10.99
N LYS A 58 2.23 18.26 11.77
CA LYS A 58 1.95 18.28 13.22
C LYS A 58 0.51 18.73 13.42
N GLU A 59 -0.39 17.78 13.57
CA GLU A 59 -1.81 18.01 13.88
C GLU A 59 -2.11 17.50 15.29
N THR A 60 -3.08 18.12 15.95
CA THR A 60 -3.44 17.73 17.33
C THR A 60 -4.34 16.50 17.35
N ALA A 61 -5.40 16.51 16.56
CA ALA A 61 -6.43 15.46 16.54
C ALA A 61 -6.94 15.19 15.11
N PRO A 62 -6.06 14.76 14.16
CA PRO A 62 -6.48 14.54 12.79
C PRO A 62 -7.34 13.27 12.66
N HIS A 63 -8.22 13.27 11.66
CA HIS A 63 -8.86 12.06 11.15
C HIS A 63 -7.97 11.43 10.10
N CYS A 64 -7.44 10.25 10.39
CA CYS A 64 -6.51 9.54 9.53
C CYS A 64 -7.17 8.28 8.93
N VAL A 65 -6.83 7.97 7.68
CA VAL A 65 -7.21 6.71 7.02
C VAL A 65 -5.95 6.06 6.46
N ASP A 66 -5.70 4.80 6.85
CA ASP A 66 -4.62 3.98 6.30
C ASP A 66 -5.22 2.96 5.32
N LEU A 67 -4.95 3.14 4.04
CA LEU A 67 -5.47 2.33 2.93
C LEU A 67 -4.64 1.07 2.73
N ALA A 68 -5.30 -0.08 2.54
CA ALA A 68 -4.67 -1.39 2.49
C ALA A 68 -3.73 -1.58 3.68
N CYS A 69 -4.26 -1.35 4.89
CA CYS A 69 -3.47 -1.29 6.12
C CYS A 69 -2.81 -2.63 6.49
N GLY A 70 -3.23 -3.74 5.88
CA GLY A 70 -2.69 -5.06 6.14
C GLY A 70 -2.75 -5.42 7.62
N THR A 71 -1.60 -5.78 8.19
CA THR A 71 -1.44 -6.13 9.61
C THR A 71 -1.31 -4.93 10.55
N GLY A 72 -1.51 -3.69 10.04
CA GLY A 72 -1.70 -2.48 10.85
C GLY A 72 -0.44 -1.65 11.14
N ASP A 73 0.72 -1.96 10.57
CA ASP A 73 1.99 -1.30 10.92
C ASP A 73 1.96 0.23 10.79
N ILE A 74 1.41 0.78 9.69
CA ILE A 74 1.29 2.24 9.49
C ILE A 74 0.19 2.80 10.37
N ALA A 75 -0.96 2.12 10.48
CA ALA A 75 -2.04 2.54 11.37
C ALA A 75 -1.57 2.67 12.83
N PHE A 76 -0.71 1.75 13.32
CA PHE A 76 -0.15 1.84 14.67
C PHE A 76 0.77 3.07 14.83
N LEU A 77 1.62 3.35 13.85
CA LEU A 77 2.47 4.54 13.87
C LEU A 77 1.66 5.84 13.81
N LEU A 78 0.53 5.85 13.10
CA LEU A 78 -0.42 6.98 13.11
C LEU A 78 -1.09 7.14 14.49
N GLY A 79 -1.56 6.05 15.08
CA GLY A 79 -2.17 6.05 16.42
C GLY A 79 -1.23 6.55 17.51
N GLU A 80 0.06 6.17 17.43
CA GLU A 80 1.12 6.65 18.32
C GLU A 80 1.42 8.14 18.10
N LYS A 81 1.54 8.58 16.84
CA LYS A 81 1.85 9.99 16.52
C LYS A 81 0.72 10.95 16.88
N TYR A 82 -0.53 10.50 16.71
CA TYR A 82 -1.72 11.33 16.92
C TYR A 82 -2.64 10.72 17.99
N PRO A 83 -2.24 10.73 19.26
CA PRO A 83 -2.99 10.02 20.32
C PRO A 83 -4.39 10.58 20.59
N GLN A 84 -4.66 11.83 20.19
CA GLN A 84 -5.98 12.46 20.27
C GLN A 84 -6.75 12.41 18.93
N GLY A 85 -6.10 11.98 17.85
CA GLY A 85 -6.71 11.76 16.55
C GLY A 85 -7.45 10.43 16.47
N THR A 86 -8.12 10.22 15.36
CA THR A 86 -8.76 8.95 15.03
C THR A 86 -8.10 8.32 13.81
N VAL A 87 -7.92 7.00 13.81
CA VAL A 87 -7.32 6.26 12.70
C VAL A 87 -8.28 5.16 12.25
N ILE A 88 -8.59 5.13 10.97
CA ILE A 88 -9.28 4.03 10.32
C ILE A 88 -8.25 3.26 9.49
N GLY A 89 -7.95 2.02 9.87
CA GLY A 89 -7.21 1.07 9.05
C GLY A 89 -8.17 0.30 8.16
N LEU A 90 -8.11 0.52 6.85
CA LEU A 90 -8.99 -0.12 5.88
C LEU A 90 -8.22 -1.14 5.07
N ASP A 91 -8.72 -2.38 5.00
CA ASP A 91 -8.18 -3.43 4.15
C ASP A 91 -9.29 -4.26 3.52
N LEU A 92 -9.00 -4.85 2.36
CA LEU A 92 -9.95 -5.74 1.67
C LEU A 92 -10.00 -7.13 2.32
N THR A 93 -8.91 -7.56 2.98
CA THR A 93 -8.67 -8.93 3.45
C THR A 93 -8.95 -9.05 4.94
N GLU A 94 -9.99 -9.80 5.30
CA GLU A 94 -10.37 -9.98 6.70
C GLU A 94 -9.29 -10.68 7.54
N ASP A 95 -8.58 -11.68 6.98
CA ASP A 95 -7.48 -12.35 7.68
C ASP A 95 -6.34 -11.37 8.08
N MET A 96 -6.10 -10.30 7.30
CA MET A 96 -5.17 -9.23 7.63
C MET A 96 -5.70 -8.36 8.79
N LEU A 97 -6.97 -7.99 8.72
CA LEU A 97 -7.62 -7.15 9.75
C LEU A 97 -7.72 -7.86 11.09
N GLU A 98 -7.95 -9.17 11.11
CA GLU A 98 -7.94 -9.96 12.35
C GLU A 98 -6.57 -9.90 13.04
N LEU A 99 -5.48 -10.04 12.27
CA LEU A 99 -4.12 -9.89 12.80
C LEU A 99 -3.85 -8.46 13.28
N ALA A 100 -4.31 -7.45 12.55
CA ALA A 100 -4.19 -6.04 12.95
C ALA A 100 -4.95 -5.77 14.28
N ARG A 101 -6.19 -6.26 14.42
CA ARG A 101 -6.97 -6.10 15.65
C ARG A 101 -6.32 -6.78 16.84
N GLN A 102 -5.79 -8.00 16.67
CA GLN A 102 -5.10 -8.75 17.74
C GLN A 102 -3.83 -8.06 18.22
N ARG A 103 -3.15 -7.33 17.33
CA ARG A 103 -1.88 -6.62 17.61
C ARG A 103 -2.08 -5.19 18.06
N ASN A 104 -3.28 -4.64 17.92
CA ASN A 104 -3.56 -3.21 18.14
C ASN A 104 -3.32 -2.78 19.59
N PRO A 105 -2.32 -1.91 19.87
CA PRO A 105 -2.07 -1.39 21.22
C PRO A 105 -2.81 -0.08 21.51
N HIS A 106 -3.54 0.49 20.54
CA HIS A 106 -4.12 1.83 20.60
C HIS A 106 -5.65 1.81 20.58
N GLN A 107 -6.28 2.61 21.42
CA GLN A 107 -7.75 2.71 21.49
C GLN A 107 -8.34 3.61 20.39
N ASN A 108 -7.52 4.47 19.80
CA ASN A 108 -7.91 5.43 18.76
C ASN A 108 -7.83 4.87 17.33
N ILE A 109 -7.64 3.56 17.18
CA ILE A 109 -7.58 2.88 15.87
C ILE A 109 -8.76 1.93 15.71
N GLN A 110 -9.48 2.05 14.61
CA GLN A 110 -10.52 1.12 14.17
C GLN A 110 -10.09 0.43 12.87
N PHE A 111 -10.26 -0.89 12.78
CA PHE A 111 -9.98 -1.67 11.58
C PHE A 111 -11.27 -2.09 10.88
N VAL A 112 -11.42 -1.72 9.60
CA VAL A 112 -12.65 -1.87 8.81
C VAL A 112 -12.36 -2.59 7.50
N LYS A 113 -13.18 -3.58 7.15
CA LYS A 113 -13.12 -4.20 5.83
C LYS A 113 -13.69 -3.23 4.80
N GLY A 114 -12.93 -2.96 3.72
CA GLY A 114 -13.37 -2.02 2.69
C GLY A 114 -12.48 -2.02 1.46
N ASP A 115 -12.97 -1.37 0.41
CA ASP A 115 -12.30 -1.20 -0.87
C ASP A 115 -11.78 0.23 -1.01
N MET A 116 -10.48 0.40 -1.24
CA MET A 116 -9.87 1.72 -1.43
C MET A 116 -10.37 2.44 -2.70
N GLY A 117 -10.97 1.72 -3.63
CA GLY A 117 -11.62 2.30 -4.84
C GLY A 117 -13.06 2.75 -4.60
N ASN A 118 -13.64 2.48 -3.43
CA ASN A 118 -14.99 2.90 -3.04
C ASN A 118 -15.06 3.05 -1.52
N LEU A 119 -14.60 4.20 -1.02
CA LEU A 119 -14.51 4.46 0.42
C LEU A 119 -15.88 4.83 0.99
N GLU A 120 -16.37 4.06 1.96
CA GLU A 120 -17.59 4.38 2.71
C GLU A 120 -17.33 5.48 3.76
N ILE A 121 -16.69 6.56 3.32
CA ILE A 121 -16.29 7.73 4.12
C ILE A 121 -16.89 8.96 3.45
N GLN A 122 -17.41 9.89 4.23
CA GLN A 122 -17.96 11.15 3.73
C GLN A 122 -16.86 12.00 3.07
N SER A 123 -17.26 12.76 2.04
CA SER A 123 -16.36 13.68 1.36
C SER A 123 -15.85 14.75 2.33
N GLU A 124 -14.58 15.12 2.19
CA GLU A 124 -13.94 16.23 2.93
C GLU A 124 -13.98 16.10 4.45
N THR A 125 -13.85 14.87 4.97
CA THR A 125 -13.83 14.61 6.42
C THR A 125 -12.47 14.13 6.94
N VAL A 126 -11.56 13.73 6.04
CA VAL A 126 -10.26 13.15 6.38
C VAL A 126 -9.15 14.19 6.26
N ASP A 127 -8.27 14.26 7.24
CA ASP A 127 -7.12 15.16 7.25
C ASP A 127 -5.90 14.50 6.60
N ILE A 128 -5.69 13.19 6.87
CA ILE A 128 -4.51 12.45 6.44
C ILE A 128 -4.94 11.08 5.88
N VAL A 129 -4.49 10.78 4.66
CA VAL A 129 -4.58 9.44 4.07
C VAL A 129 -3.17 8.86 3.96
N THR A 130 -2.98 7.61 4.37
CA THR A 130 -1.72 6.88 4.18
C THR A 130 -1.94 5.58 3.43
N GLY A 131 -0.84 4.98 2.97
CA GLY A 131 -0.85 3.64 2.43
C GLY A 131 0.56 3.09 2.25
N GLY A 132 0.79 1.89 2.77
CA GLY A 132 2.03 1.15 2.56
C GLY A 132 1.83 0.05 1.54
N TYR A 133 2.50 0.12 0.39
CA TYR A 133 2.38 -0.83 -0.72
C TYR A 133 0.94 -0.96 -1.25
N ALA A 134 0.15 0.12 -1.13
CA ALA A 134 -1.27 0.17 -1.42
C ALA A 134 -1.56 0.44 -2.90
N LEU A 135 -0.96 1.51 -3.48
CA LEU A 135 -1.30 2.00 -4.82
C LEU A 135 -1.05 0.97 -5.91
N ARG A 136 0.03 0.18 -5.81
CA ARG A 136 0.32 -0.90 -6.76
C ARG A 136 -0.75 -1.99 -6.73
N ASN A 137 -1.34 -2.22 -5.57
CA ASN A 137 -2.40 -3.21 -5.38
C ASN A 137 -3.80 -2.69 -5.72
N ALA A 138 -3.97 -1.38 -5.91
CA ALA A 138 -5.25 -0.79 -6.29
C ALA A 138 -5.84 -1.48 -7.52
N PRO A 139 -7.10 -1.97 -7.48
CA PRO A 139 -7.76 -2.57 -8.64
C PRO A 139 -7.86 -1.59 -9.80
N ASP A 140 -8.34 -0.37 -9.52
CA ASP A 140 -8.31 0.80 -10.40
C ASP A 140 -7.60 1.95 -9.68
N LEU A 141 -6.40 2.30 -10.18
CA LEU A 141 -5.58 3.35 -9.57
C LEU A 141 -6.19 4.75 -9.71
N LYS A 142 -6.82 5.05 -10.86
CA LYS A 142 -7.45 6.37 -11.07
C LYS A 142 -8.64 6.56 -10.16
N GLN A 143 -9.48 5.54 -10.05
CA GLN A 143 -10.62 5.53 -9.14
C GLN A 143 -10.16 5.68 -7.68
N THR A 144 -9.11 4.96 -7.29
CA THR A 144 -8.53 5.06 -5.94
C THR A 144 -8.02 6.49 -5.65
N ILE A 145 -7.29 7.12 -6.58
CA ILE A 145 -6.82 8.50 -6.41
C ILE A 145 -7.99 9.48 -6.34
N SER A 146 -9.06 9.26 -7.12
CA SER A 146 -10.29 10.06 -7.05
C SER A 146 -10.98 9.94 -5.69
N GLU A 147 -11.08 8.74 -5.13
CA GLU A 147 -11.66 8.52 -3.81
C GLU A 147 -10.82 9.17 -2.69
N ILE A 148 -9.47 9.05 -2.77
CA ILE A 148 -8.56 9.75 -1.85
C ILE A 148 -8.80 11.26 -1.90
N HIS A 149 -8.91 11.83 -3.11
CA HIS A 149 -9.21 13.25 -3.28
C HIS A 149 -10.57 13.61 -2.69
N ARG A 150 -11.59 12.79 -2.92
CA ARG A 150 -12.96 13.04 -2.44
C ARG A 150 -13.03 13.09 -0.92
N VAL A 151 -12.40 12.14 -0.23
CA VAL A 151 -12.49 12.06 1.24
C VAL A 151 -11.61 13.07 1.97
N LEU A 152 -10.49 13.49 1.37
CA LEU A 152 -9.60 14.48 1.97
C LEU A 152 -10.25 15.86 2.00
N LYS A 153 -10.06 16.56 3.12
CA LYS A 153 -10.33 17.99 3.24
C LYS A 153 -9.42 18.79 2.30
N SER A 154 -9.82 20.03 1.95
CA SER A 154 -8.90 20.96 1.29
C SER A 154 -7.67 21.19 2.17
N GLY A 155 -6.47 21.15 1.58
CA GLY A 155 -5.20 21.18 2.31
C GLY A 155 -4.80 19.84 2.95
N GLY A 156 -5.66 18.83 2.93
CA GLY A 156 -5.36 17.49 3.47
C GLY A 156 -4.20 16.80 2.75
N VAL A 157 -3.59 15.84 3.42
CA VAL A 157 -2.36 15.17 3.00
C VAL A 157 -2.60 13.71 2.66
N ALA A 158 -2.07 13.26 1.52
CA ALA A 158 -1.95 11.83 1.25
C ALA A 158 -0.47 11.43 1.16
N ALA A 159 -0.08 10.34 1.85
CA ALA A 159 1.30 9.90 1.97
C ALA A 159 1.44 8.39 1.75
N PHE A 160 2.27 8.01 0.79
CA PHE A 160 2.43 6.63 0.37
C PHE A 160 3.88 6.18 0.43
N LEU A 161 4.09 4.94 0.86
CA LEU A 161 5.31 4.19 0.68
C LEU A 161 4.99 3.03 -0.26
N ASP A 162 5.48 3.06 -1.49
CA ASP A 162 5.13 2.02 -2.46
C ASP A 162 6.30 1.64 -3.36
N PHE A 163 6.13 0.57 -4.12
CA PHE A 163 7.05 0.24 -5.19
C PHE A 163 7.06 1.35 -6.24
N SER A 164 8.23 1.61 -6.77
CA SER A 164 8.49 2.65 -7.75
C SER A 164 9.15 2.06 -8.98
N LYS A 165 8.67 2.44 -10.16
CA LYS A 165 9.20 1.99 -11.43
C LYS A 165 9.90 3.14 -12.16
N SER A 166 11.16 2.93 -12.53
CA SER A 166 11.92 3.90 -13.33
C SER A 166 11.34 4.03 -14.73
N ALA A 167 11.41 5.20 -15.36
CA ALA A 167 11.12 5.36 -16.78
C ALA A 167 12.17 4.69 -17.69
N ASN A 168 13.37 4.35 -17.16
CA ASN A 168 14.42 3.71 -17.91
C ASN A 168 14.13 2.22 -18.15
N GLY A 169 13.90 1.82 -19.40
CA GLY A 169 13.52 0.46 -19.77
C GLY A 169 14.57 -0.61 -19.43
N PHE A 170 15.86 -0.29 -19.41
CA PHE A 170 16.90 -1.21 -18.97
C PHE A 170 16.81 -1.48 -17.47
N GLN A 171 16.69 -0.42 -16.67
CA GLN A 171 16.51 -0.55 -15.22
C GLN A 171 15.23 -1.30 -14.87
N GLN A 172 14.13 -1.07 -15.59
CA GLN A 172 12.88 -1.81 -15.41
C GLN A 172 13.08 -3.31 -15.62
N LYS A 173 13.71 -3.70 -16.74
CA LYS A 173 13.98 -5.12 -17.04
C LYS A 173 14.87 -5.76 -15.98
N LEU A 174 15.93 -5.08 -15.58
CA LEU A 174 16.86 -5.58 -14.57
C LEU A 174 16.14 -5.78 -13.23
N SER A 175 15.42 -4.78 -12.75
CA SER A 175 14.64 -4.85 -11.50
C SER A 175 13.59 -5.95 -11.55
N TYR A 176 12.90 -6.11 -12.69
CA TYR A 176 11.90 -7.17 -12.87
C TYR A 176 12.51 -8.58 -12.71
N TYR A 177 13.62 -8.87 -13.37
CA TYR A 177 14.24 -10.20 -13.30
C TYR A 177 14.84 -10.50 -11.92
N ILE A 178 15.45 -9.49 -11.27
CA ILE A 178 15.96 -9.62 -9.90
C ILE A 178 14.81 -9.89 -8.93
N LEU A 179 13.74 -9.09 -8.97
CA LEU A 179 12.57 -9.28 -8.12
C LEU A 179 11.91 -10.64 -8.39
N LYS A 180 11.68 -10.99 -9.63
CA LYS A 180 11.04 -12.26 -10.00
C LYS A 180 11.84 -13.48 -9.51
N GLY A 181 13.16 -13.47 -9.67
CA GLY A 181 14.04 -14.53 -9.17
C GLY A 181 14.04 -14.62 -7.65
N TRP A 182 14.21 -13.48 -6.99
CA TRP A 182 14.25 -13.38 -5.52
C TRP A 182 12.92 -13.79 -4.89
N THR A 183 11.82 -13.18 -5.33
CA THR A 183 10.50 -13.46 -4.78
C THR A 183 10.00 -14.85 -5.12
N GLY A 184 10.31 -15.35 -6.33
CA GLY A 184 9.97 -16.72 -6.74
C GLY A 184 10.68 -17.80 -5.90
N LEU A 185 11.97 -17.59 -5.58
CA LEU A 185 12.75 -18.49 -4.71
C LEU A 185 12.09 -18.61 -3.32
N TRP A 186 11.75 -17.48 -2.72
CA TRP A 186 11.11 -17.48 -1.41
C TRP A 186 9.67 -18.02 -1.44
N GLY A 187 8.95 -17.82 -2.55
CA GLY A 187 7.63 -18.44 -2.77
C GLY A 187 7.73 -19.97 -2.74
N LEU A 188 8.75 -20.52 -3.38
CA LEU A 188 9.01 -21.95 -3.37
C LEU A 188 9.37 -22.47 -1.97
N ILE A 189 10.27 -21.78 -1.26
CA ILE A 189 10.74 -22.18 0.09
C ILE A 189 9.61 -22.12 1.13
N LEU A 190 8.80 -21.05 1.13
CA LEU A 190 7.84 -20.78 2.17
C LEU A 190 6.44 -21.38 1.94
N HIS A 191 6.06 -21.59 0.68
CA HIS A 191 4.72 -22.05 0.28
C HIS A 191 4.72 -23.24 -0.71
N GLY A 192 5.90 -23.69 -1.16
CA GLY A 192 5.99 -24.72 -2.22
C GLY A 192 5.44 -24.24 -3.57
N ASN A 193 5.28 -22.92 -3.75
CA ASN A 193 4.73 -22.32 -4.96
C ASN A 193 5.45 -21.00 -5.26
N HIS A 194 6.20 -20.97 -6.38
CA HIS A 194 6.95 -19.80 -6.82
C HIS A 194 6.05 -18.62 -7.25
N GLU A 195 4.79 -18.88 -7.61
CA GLU A 195 3.87 -17.83 -8.09
C GLU A 195 3.41 -16.90 -6.98
N VAL A 196 3.33 -17.34 -5.72
CA VAL A 196 2.77 -16.58 -4.59
C VAL A 196 3.41 -15.19 -4.45
N TYR A 197 4.73 -15.10 -4.56
CA TYR A 197 5.43 -13.81 -4.47
C TYR A 197 5.90 -13.26 -5.81
N SER A 198 5.91 -14.06 -6.87
CA SER A 198 6.16 -13.57 -8.25
C SER A 198 5.13 -12.53 -8.68
N TYR A 199 3.95 -12.51 -8.02
CA TYR A 199 2.96 -11.44 -8.16
C TYR A 199 3.56 -10.05 -7.95
N ILE A 200 4.54 -9.86 -7.06
CA ILE A 200 5.19 -8.57 -6.83
C ILE A 200 5.86 -8.08 -8.12
N ALA A 201 6.59 -8.94 -8.82
CA ALA A 201 7.25 -8.58 -10.06
C ALA A 201 6.24 -8.37 -11.21
N GLU A 202 5.22 -9.23 -11.32
CA GLU A 202 4.22 -9.13 -12.39
C GLU A 202 3.32 -7.89 -12.21
N SER A 203 2.87 -7.61 -10.99
CA SER A 203 2.08 -6.41 -10.71
C SER A 203 2.89 -5.13 -10.87
N LEU A 204 4.19 -5.13 -10.51
CA LEU A 204 5.07 -3.99 -10.77
C LEU A 204 5.29 -3.77 -12.27
N LYS A 205 5.37 -4.83 -13.08
CA LYS A 205 5.45 -4.70 -14.54
C LYS A 205 4.23 -3.99 -15.11
N ALA A 206 3.03 -4.32 -14.62
CA ALA A 206 1.77 -3.69 -15.03
C ALA A 206 1.55 -2.30 -14.41
N TYR A 207 2.26 -1.96 -13.32
CA TYR A 207 2.13 -0.68 -12.63
C TYR A 207 2.72 0.46 -13.47
N PRO A 208 2.12 1.67 -13.47
CA PRO A 208 2.68 2.80 -14.19
C PRO A 208 4.05 3.23 -13.68
N ASP A 209 4.80 3.98 -14.50
CA ASP A 209 6.05 4.59 -14.09
C ASP A 209 5.80 5.70 -13.07
N ARG A 210 6.81 5.99 -12.22
CA ARG A 210 6.70 6.98 -11.15
C ARG A 210 6.24 8.35 -11.62
N GLU A 211 6.66 8.78 -12.80
CA GLU A 211 6.27 10.08 -13.35
C GLU A 211 4.78 10.07 -13.76
N VAL A 212 4.29 8.95 -14.31
CA VAL A 212 2.87 8.78 -14.61
C VAL A 212 2.02 8.78 -13.34
N ILE A 213 2.50 8.15 -12.24
CA ILE A 213 1.81 8.19 -10.94
C ILE A 213 1.68 9.62 -10.44
N LYS A 214 2.76 10.41 -10.48
CA LYS A 214 2.76 11.83 -10.08
C LYS A 214 1.77 12.65 -10.92
N GLN A 215 1.80 12.45 -12.24
CA GLN A 215 0.86 13.12 -13.15
C GLN A 215 -0.60 12.76 -12.83
N LEU A 216 -0.91 11.50 -12.46
CA LEU A 216 -2.26 11.12 -12.06
C LEU A 216 -2.73 11.88 -10.80
N PHE A 217 -1.86 12.04 -9.81
CA PHE A 217 -2.17 12.86 -8.63
C PHE A 217 -2.36 14.34 -9.00
N GLU A 218 -1.48 14.91 -9.81
CA GLU A 218 -1.57 16.32 -10.25
C GLU A 218 -2.85 16.58 -11.06
N GLN A 219 -3.25 15.66 -11.95
CA GLN A 219 -4.49 15.74 -12.73
C GLN A 219 -5.74 15.70 -11.86
N GLN A 220 -5.66 15.05 -10.69
CA GLN A 220 -6.74 15.02 -9.70
C GLN A 220 -6.70 16.21 -8.71
N GLY A 221 -5.85 17.21 -8.93
CA GLY A 221 -5.83 18.41 -8.10
C GLY A 221 -4.89 18.34 -6.89
N PHE A 222 -3.96 17.39 -6.87
CA PHE A 222 -2.93 17.35 -5.84
C PHE A 222 -1.67 18.13 -6.23
N THR A 223 -0.92 18.56 -5.22
CA THR A 223 0.43 19.09 -5.35
C THR A 223 1.42 18.13 -4.69
N ILE A 224 2.49 17.77 -5.37
CA ILE A 224 3.53 16.89 -4.81
C ILE A 224 4.44 17.71 -3.91
N SER A 225 4.57 17.31 -2.64
CA SER A 225 5.46 17.98 -1.67
C SER A 225 6.73 17.18 -1.39
N LEU A 226 6.68 15.85 -1.52
CA LEU A 226 7.84 14.98 -1.33
C LEU A 226 7.80 13.81 -2.30
N SER A 227 8.94 13.52 -2.91
CA SER A 227 9.22 12.30 -3.66
C SER A 227 10.63 11.84 -3.27
N ARG A 228 10.73 10.78 -2.46
CA ARG A 228 12.00 10.24 -1.99
C ARG A 228 12.14 8.78 -2.37
N LEU A 229 13.18 8.48 -3.13
CA LEU A 229 13.49 7.11 -3.55
C LEU A 229 14.29 6.37 -2.46
N HIS A 230 13.97 5.09 -2.29
CA HIS A 230 14.67 4.16 -1.43
C HIS A 230 15.12 2.94 -2.22
N PHE A 231 16.08 2.22 -1.68
CA PHE A 231 16.54 0.93 -2.21
C PHE A 231 16.78 0.96 -3.73
N LEU A 232 17.74 1.80 -4.15
CA LEU A 232 18.11 2.01 -5.57
C LEU A 232 16.93 2.44 -6.47
N GLY A 233 15.89 3.04 -5.89
CA GLY A 233 14.72 3.53 -6.60
C GLY A 233 13.64 2.47 -6.86
N ILE A 234 13.69 1.33 -6.16
CA ILE A 234 12.66 0.28 -6.22
C ILE A 234 11.44 0.64 -5.38
N THR A 235 11.63 1.44 -4.32
CA THR A 235 10.54 1.98 -3.49
C THR A 235 10.62 3.50 -3.43
N GLU A 236 9.49 4.14 -3.19
CA GLU A 236 9.35 5.59 -3.11
C GLU A 236 8.42 5.98 -1.95
N THR A 237 8.83 7.00 -1.20
CA THR A 237 7.92 7.78 -0.36
C THR A 237 7.40 8.94 -1.18
N LEU A 238 6.10 9.00 -1.39
CA LEU A 238 5.39 10.06 -2.10
C LEU A 238 4.42 10.75 -1.15
N ILE A 239 4.52 12.09 -1.01
CA ILE A 239 3.58 12.89 -0.22
C ILE A 239 2.99 13.96 -1.13
N VAL A 240 1.66 14.06 -1.10
CA VAL A 240 0.88 14.99 -1.90
C VAL A 240 -0.14 15.71 -1.04
N HIS A 241 -0.49 16.94 -1.42
CA HIS A 241 -1.49 17.77 -0.74
C HIS A 241 -2.66 18.05 -1.69
N LYS A 242 -3.89 17.90 -1.20
CA LYS A 242 -5.09 18.35 -1.92
C LYS A 242 -5.09 19.89 -1.96
N LYS A 243 -5.29 20.47 -3.15
CA LYS A 243 -5.43 21.91 -3.33
C LYS A 243 -6.73 22.43 -2.74
#